data_cbf9c96ffdb12cd1ed108751d43e32c4
#
_entry.id   cbf9c96ffdb12cd1ed108751d43e32c4
#
_cell.length_a   1.000
_cell.length_b   1.000
_cell.length_c   1.000
_cell.angle_alpha   90.00
_cell.angle_beta   90.00
_cell.angle_gamma   90.00
#
_symmetry.space_group_name_H-M   'P 1'
#
loop_
_entity.id
_entity.type
_entity.pdbx_description
1 polymer ?
#
loop_
_entity_poly.entity_id
_entity_poly.type
_entity_poly.pdbx_seq_one_letter_code
_entity_poly.pdbx_strand_id
1 'polypeptide(L)'
;MKDVPGFKTMKDGKHYTQLEGDSTDMSIKVYNLETGAREKTIFETGMIVFARKKHILIQNYAFSGDEKKLILFTNGESVYRHSTKYFVILFDIETRSVTLVDNDKLMHTTMSPDCKKIAFVKENNLYLKDLERNSINAITTDGEKNKVINGNRDWVYEEEFSFTRAFQWAPDSRHLAYYRFDE
;
A
#
# COMPACT_ATOMS: atom_id res chain seq x y z
N MET A 1 -2.68 9.29 22.54
CA MET A 1 -3.22 10.12 21.45
C MET A 1 -4.05 9.18 20.58
N LYS A 2 -5.33 9.47 20.31
CA LYS A 2 -6.12 8.62 19.38
C LYS A 2 -5.60 8.89 17.98
N ASP A 3 -5.15 7.85 17.27
CA ASP A 3 -4.85 7.97 15.85
C ASP A 3 -6.08 8.46 15.10
N VAL A 4 -5.92 9.51 14.33
CA VAL A 4 -6.96 9.98 13.41
C VAL A 4 -6.84 9.12 12.15
N PRO A 5 -7.82 8.26 11.86
CA PRO A 5 -7.75 7.40 10.69
C PRO A 5 -7.54 8.22 9.41
N GLY A 6 -6.60 7.77 8.58
CA GLY A 6 -6.35 8.43 7.30
C GLY A 6 -5.56 9.74 7.35
N PHE A 7 -5.04 10.15 8.52
CA PHE A 7 -4.16 11.31 8.65
C PHE A 7 -2.72 10.96 8.27
N LYS A 8 -2.11 11.77 7.39
CA LYS A 8 -0.68 11.65 7.04
C LYS A 8 -0.05 13.02 6.85
N THR A 9 1.07 13.26 7.52
CA THR A 9 1.88 14.47 7.32
C THR A 9 2.60 14.41 5.98
N MET A 10 2.76 15.55 5.31
CA MET A 10 3.54 15.70 4.10
C MET A 10 4.99 16.08 4.42
N LYS A 11 5.90 15.80 3.51
CA LYS A 11 7.35 16.05 3.67
C LYS A 11 7.73 17.52 3.79
N ASP A 12 6.89 18.41 3.31
CA ASP A 12 7.12 19.85 3.39
C ASP A 12 7.00 20.42 4.82
N GLY A 13 6.50 19.61 5.76
CA GLY A 13 6.30 19.99 7.17
C GLY A 13 5.22 21.05 7.39
N LYS A 14 4.47 21.42 6.35
CA LYS A 14 3.44 22.47 6.38
C LYS A 14 2.03 21.94 6.13
N HIS A 15 1.93 20.75 5.53
CA HIS A 15 0.66 20.17 5.15
C HIS A 15 0.48 18.77 5.73
N TYR A 16 -0.78 18.38 5.83
CA TYR A 16 -1.19 17.00 6.07
C TYR A 16 -2.31 16.62 5.11
N THR A 17 -2.51 15.33 4.94
CA THR A 17 -3.62 14.80 4.17
C THR A 17 -4.52 13.97 5.05
N GLN A 18 -5.80 13.94 4.69
CA GLN A 18 -6.82 13.13 5.37
C GLN A 18 -7.68 12.40 4.34
N LEU A 19 -7.98 11.15 4.63
CA LEU A 19 -8.96 10.35 3.89
C LEU A 19 -10.33 10.63 4.50
N GLU A 20 -11.26 11.10 3.68
CA GLU A 20 -12.60 11.50 4.11
C GLU A 20 -13.66 10.93 3.16
N GLY A 21 -14.89 10.86 3.64
CA GLY A 21 -16.02 10.39 2.87
C GLY A 21 -16.65 9.13 3.47
N ASP A 22 -17.59 8.58 2.76
CA ASP A 22 -18.29 7.36 3.12
C ASP A 22 -17.92 6.20 2.17
N SER A 23 -18.64 5.09 2.30
CA SER A 23 -18.39 3.91 1.49
C SER A 23 -18.64 4.09 -0.02
N THR A 24 -19.25 5.18 -0.44
CA THR A 24 -19.62 5.44 -1.85
C THR A 24 -18.77 6.52 -2.49
N ASP A 25 -18.33 7.51 -1.72
CA ASP A 25 -17.57 8.65 -2.21
C ASP A 25 -16.49 9.03 -1.20
N MET A 26 -15.27 8.63 -1.49
CA MET A 26 -14.09 8.91 -0.66
C MET A 26 -13.14 9.84 -1.38
N SER A 27 -12.48 10.71 -0.61
CA SER A 27 -11.52 11.68 -1.12
C SER A 27 -10.31 11.81 -0.20
N ILE A 28 -9.15 12.15 -0.78
CA ILE A 28 -7.95 12.52 -0.03
C ILE A 28 -7.74 14.02 -0.22
N LYS A 29 -7.80 14.76 0.88
CA LYS A 29 -7.71 16.21 0.92
C LYS A 29 -6.44 16.66 1.62
N VAL A 30 -5.89 17.78 1.16
CA VAL A 30 -4.72 18.44 1.74
C VAL A 30 -5.18 19.60 2.61
N TYR A 31 -4.60 19.68 3.78
CA TYR A 31 -4.86 20.71 4.78
C TYR A 31 -3.57 21.38 5.20
N ASN A 32 -3.65 22.66 5.51
CA ASN A 32 -2.56 23.39 6.14
C ASN A 32 -2.43 22.97 7.61
N LEU A 33 -1.22 22.64 8.04
CA LEU A 33 -0.97 22.11 9.39
C LEU A 33 -1.16 23.17 10.48
N GLU A 34 -0.88 24.44 10.18
CA GLU A 34 -0.97 25.55 11.13
C GLU A 34 -2.41 26.05 11.30
N THR A 35 -3.12 26.22 10.18
CA THR A 35 -4.46 26.83 10.19
C THR A 35 -5.59 25.81 10.22
N GLY A 36 -5.32 24.53 9.86
CA GLY A 36 -6.33 23.51 9.65
C GLY A 36 -7.21 23.75 8.41
N ALA A 37 -6.90 24.77 7.60
CA ALA A 37 -7.70 25.09 6.42
C ALA A 37 -7.47 24.06 5.31
N ARG A 38 -8.56 23.62 4.67
CA ARG A 38 -8.48 22.76 3.47
C ARG A 38 -7.97 23.59 2.29
N GLU A 39 -6.95 23.09 1.61
CA GLU A 39 -6.34 23.74 0.46
C GLU A 39 -6.76 23.12 -0.87
N LYS A 40 -6.70 21.79 -0.98
CA LYS A 40 -7.03 21.08 -2.23
C LYS A 40 -7.46 19.65 -1.99
N THR A 41 -8.11 19.06 -2.99
CA THR A 41 -8.36 17.62 -3.09
C THR A 41 -7.38 17.03 -4.09
N ILE A 42 -6.66 15.98 -3.70
CA ILE A 42 -5.66 15.30 -4.55
C ILE A 42 -6.18 14.00 -5.15
N PHE A 43 -7.22 13.41 -4.55
CA PHE A 43 -7.82 12.18 -5.03
C PHE A 43 -9.31 12.13 -4.68
N GLU A 44 -10.13 11.56 -5.59
CA GLU A 44 -11.55 11.21 -5.38
C GLU A 44 -11.83 9.85 -6.00
N THR A 45 -12.72 9.05 -5.38
CA THR A 45 -13.07 7.70 -5.87
C THR A 45 -13.61 7.71 -7.30
N GLY A 46 -14.30 8.79 -7.69
CA GLY A 46 -14.80 8.99 -9.06
C GLY A 46 -13.72 9.03 -10.15
N MET A 47 -12.44 9.22 -9.76
CA MET A 47 -11.30 9.16 -10.70
C MET A 47 -10.92 7.73 -11.10
N ILE A 48 -11.40 6.71 -10.38
CA ILE A 48 -11.13 5.30 -10.69
C ILE A 48 -12.13 4.80 -11.75
N VAL A 49 -11.83 5.02 -13.01
CA VAL A 49 -12.75 4.78 -14.12
C VAL A 49 -13.11 3.30 -14.32
N PHE A 50 -12.14 2.39 -14.13
CA PHE A 50 -12.39 0.94 -14.30
C PHE A 50 -13.26 0.34 -13.19
N ALA A 51 -13.45 1.05 -12.11
CA ALA A 51 -14.22 0.62 -10.94
C ALA A 51 -15.70 1.02 -10.95
N ARG A 52 -16.16 1.72 -11.99
CA ARG A 52 -17.56 2.21 -12.08
C ARG A 52 -18.64 1.13 -11.88
N LYS A 53 -18.26 -0.15 -11.91
CA LYS A 53 -19.16 -1.29 -11.67
C LYS A 53 -18.91 -2.03 -10.34
N LYS A 54 -17.87 -1.66 -9.56
CA LYS A 54 -17.54 -2.29 -8.28
C LYS A 54 -17.40 -1.22 -7.21
N HIS A 55 -18.00 -1.47 -6.08
CA HIS A 55 -17.83 -0.64 -4.90
C HIS A 55 -16.37 -0.67 -4.45
N ILE A 56 -15.67 0.46 -4.45
CA ILE A 56 -14.30 0.58 -3.97
C ILE A 56 -14.31 1.30 -2.63
N LEU A 57 -14.02 0.55 -1.58
CA LEU A 57 -13.81 1.08 -0.25
C LEU A 57 -12.31 1.27 -0.03
N ILE A 58 -11.85 2.52 0.02
CA ILE A 58 -10.47 2.84 0.38
C ILE A 58 -10.36 2.81 1.90
N GLN A 59 -9.53 1.91 2.42
CA GLN A 59 -9.35 1.75 3.85
C GLN A 59 -8.05 2.40 4.36
N ASN A 60 -7.07 2.55 3.48
CA ASN A 60 -5.82 3.23 3.79
C ASN A 60 -5.15 3.70 2.50
N TYR A 61 -4.14 4.57 2.63
CA TYR A 61 -3.28 5.00 1.52
C TYR A 61 -1.86 5.25 2.02
N ALA A 62 -0.90 5.26 1.09
CA ALA A 62 0.46 5.68 1.34
C ALA A 62 0.96 6.54 0.20
N PHE A 63 1.85 7.48 0.48
CA PHE A 63 2.56 8.23 -0.55
C PHE A 63 3.76 7.44 -1.06
N SER A 64 4.11 7.67 -2.34
CA SER A 64 5.45 7.39 -2.83
C SER A 64 6.49 8.25 -2.12
N GLY A 65 7.76 7.85 -2.18
CA GLY A 65 8.85 8.58 -1.56
C GLY A 65 9.02 10.03 -2.06
N ASP A 66 8.54 10.35 -3.26
CA ASP A 66 8.54 11.68 -3.87
C ASP A 66 7.19 12.42 -3.73
N GLU A 67 6.21 11.80 -3.06
CA GLU A 67 4.84 12.29 -2.87
C GLU A 67 4.06 12.56 -4.17
N LYS A 68 4.51 12.04 -5.31
CA LYS A 68 3.81 12.20 -6.60
C LYS A 68 2.77 11.12 -6.86
N LYS A 69 2.83 10.00 -6.14
CA LYS A 69 1.89 8.88 -6.30
C LYS A 69 1.27 8.48 -4.96
N LEU A 70 0.05 7.96 -5.04
CA LEU A 70 -0.65 7.33 -3.94
C LEU A 70 -0.76 5.83 -4.19
N ILE A 71 -0.44 5.04 -3.17
CA ILE A 71 -0.79 3.63 -3.08
C ILE A 71 -2.10 3.58 -2.28
N LEU A 72 -3.18 3.15 -2.91
CA LEU A 72 -4.49 3.05 -2.30
C LEU A 72 -4.77 1.58 -1.94
N PHE A 73 -5.10 1.33 -0.69
CA PHE A 73 -5.44 0.01 -0.17
C PHE A 73 -6.95 -0.12 -0.10
N THR A 74 -7.51 -1.02 -0.91
CA THR A 74 -8.96 -1.11 -1.10
C THR A 74 -9.51 -2.50 -0.79
N ASN A 75 -10.75 -2.55 -0.34
CA ASN A 75 -11.53 -3.79 -0.15
C ASN A 75 -10.75 -4.86 0.62
N GLY A 76 -10.18 -4.46 1.78
CA GLY A 76 -9.36 -5.30 2.63
C GLY A 76 -10.08 -6.54 3.15
N GLU A 77 -9.32 -7.60 3.29
CA GLU A 77 -9.73 -8.88 3.89
C GLU A 77 -8.71 -9.25 4.96
N SER A 78 -9.17 -9.35 6.20
CA SER A 78 -8.31 -9.74 7.32
C SER A 78 -7.79 -11.16 7.12
N VAL A 79 -6.49 -11.34 7.34
CA VAL A 79 -5.83 -12.65 7.34
C VAL A 79 -5.70 -13.14 8.78
N TYR A 80 -5.12 -12.28 9.64
CA TYR A 80 -5.02 -12.46 11.08
C TYR A 80 -5.36 -11.14 11.79
N ARG A 81 -5.04 -10.99 13.08
CA ARG A 81 -5.36 -9.80 13.89
C ARG A 81 -4.77 -8.51 13.33
N HIS A 82 -3.52 -8.55 12.85
CA HIS A 82 -2.77 -7.36 12.42
C HIS A 82 -2.48 -7.36 10.92
N SER A 83 -2.86 -8.39 10.17
CA SER A 83 -2.60 -8.49 8.75
C SER A 83 -3.87 -8.53 7.92
N THR A 84 -3.81 -7.75 6.83
CA THR A 84 -4.91 -7.61 5.88
C THR A 84 -4.33 -7.65 4.47
N LYS A 85 -5.00 -8.33 3.57
CA LYS A 85 -4.72 -8.29 2.13
C LYS A 85 -5.70 -7.35 1.43
N TYR A 86 -5.22 -6.58 0.47
CA TYR A 86 -5.95 -5.52 -0.22
C TYR A 86 -5.85 -5.65 -1.73
N PHE A 87 -6.88 -5.25 -2.47
CA PHE A 87 -6.63 -4.78 -3.82
C PHE A 87 -5.88 -3.46 -3.74
N VAL A 88 -4.80 -3.35 -4.50
CA VAL A 88 -3.90 -2.20 -4.43
C VAL A 88 -3.93 -1.43 -5.74
N ILE A 89 -4.24 -0.15 -5.64
CA ILE A 89 -4.30 0.78 -6.77
C ILE A 89 -3.17 1.79 -6.62
N LEU A 90 -2.41 1.99 -7.68
CA LEU A 90 -1.48 3.09 -7.83
C LEU A 90 -2.17 4.24 -8.55
N PHE A 91 -2.15 5.42 -7.94
CA PHE A 91 -2.68 6.65 -8.50
C PHE A 91 -1.56 7.69 -8.64
N ASP A 92 -1.37 8.21 -9.84
CA ASP A 92 -0.43 9.29 -10.09
C ASP A 92 -1.16 10.63 -9.93
N ILE A 93 -0.68 11.49 -9.04
CA ILE A 93 -1.37 12.73 -8.63
C ILE A 93 -1.34 13.77 -9.76
N GLU A 94 -0.26 13.80 -10.54
CA GLU A 94 -0.07 14.78 -11.61
C GLU A 94 -0.86 14.40 -12.86
N THR A 95 -0.67 13.18 -13.34
CA THR A 95 -1.30 12.69 -14.57
C THR A 95 -2.72 12.18 -14.38
N ARG A 96 -3.15 11.99 -13.13
CA ARG A 96 -4.43 11.35 -12.75
C ARG A 96 -4.58 9.92 -13.27
N SER A 97 -3.49 9.28 -13.63
CA SER A 97 -3.52 7.90 -14.10
C SER A 97 -3.74 6.93 -12.94
N VAL A 98 -4.51 5.88 -13.22
CA VAL A 98 -4.90 4.85 -12.25
C VAL A 98 -4.44 3.51 -12.77
N THR A 99 -3.68 2.77 -11.98
CA THR A 99 -3.16 1.44 -12.33
C THR A 99 -3.43 0.45 -11.20
N LEU A 100 -4.02 -0.69 -11.52
CA LEU A 100 -4.12 -1.80 -10.58
C LEU A 100 -2.74 -2.48 -10.45
N VAL A 101 -2.25 -2.68 -9.24
CA VAL A 101 -0.93 -3.29 -9.02
C VAL A 101 -0.93 -4.76 -9.44
N ASP A 102 -1.96 -5.51 -9.03
CA ASP A 102 -2.21 -6.91 -9.41
C ASP A 102 -3.73 -7.16 -9.40
N ASN A 103 -4.19 -8.20 -10.09
CA ASN A 103 -5.60 -8.60 -10.09
C ASN A 103 -6.05 -9.28 -8.79
N ASP A 104 -5.11 -9.73 -7.98
CA ASP A 104 -5.35 -10.37 -6.70
C ASP A 104 -5.14 -9.41 -5.53
N LYS A 105 -5.61 -9.79 -4.34
CA LYS A 105 -5.32 -9.07 -3.10
C LYS A 105 -3.91 -9.35 -2.64
N LEU A 106 -3.20 -8.29 -2.25
CA LEU A 106 -1.80 -8.27 -1.89
C LEU A 106 -1.61 -7.93 -0.42
N MET A 107 -0.56 -8.46 0.20
CA MET A 107 -0.11 -8.11 1.55
C MET A 107 1.16 -7.25 1.48
N HIS A 108 1.34 -6.38 2.46
CA HIS A 108 2.58 -5.65 2.72
C HIS A 108 3.13 -4.86 1.53
N THR A 109 2.26 -4.38 0.66
CA THR A 109 2.66 -3.61 -0.53
C THR A 109 3.45 -2.37 -0.16
N THR A 110 4.68 -2.24 -0.68
CA THR A 110 5.57 -1.10 -0.46
C THR A 110 6.27 -0.67 -1.73
N MET A 111 6.43 0.64 -1.90
CA MET A 111 7.18 1.21 -3.02
C MET A 111 8.67 1.26 -2.70
N SER A 112 9.52 1.07 -3.72
CA SER A 112 10.95 1.29 -3.62
C SER A 112 11.28 2.76 -3.35
N PRO A 113 12.42 3.09 -2.71
CA PRO A 113 12.81 4.47 -2.44
C PRO A 113 12.88 5.36 -3.69
N ASP A 114 13.25 4.82 -4.86
CA ASP A 114 13.30 5.52 -6.15
C ASP A 114 11.93 5.63 -6.84
N CYS A 115 10.87 5.13 -6.23
CA CYS A 115 9.49 5.17 -6.73
C CYS A 115 9.25 4.45 -8.08
N LYS A 116 10.15 3.53 -8.49
CA LYS A 116 10.06 2.81 -9.77
C LYS A 116 9.53 1.39 -9.65
N LYS A 117 9.51 0.83 -8.45
CA LYS A 117 9.10 -0.56 -8.20
C LYS A 117 8.18 -0.66 -7.00
N ILE A 118 7.36 -1.71 -6.99
CA ILE A 118 6.51 -2.07 -5.85
C ILE A 118 6.82 -3.52 -5.46
N ALA A 119 7.15 -3.75 -4.19
CA ALA A 119 7.26 -5.09 -3.62
C ALA A 119 6.00 -5.43 -2.83
N PHE A 120 5.58 -6.68 -2.90
CA PHE A 120 4.41 -7.19 -2.18
C PHE A 120 4.48 -8.70 -1.97
N VAL A 121 3.67 -9.20 -1.04
CA VAL A 121 3.51 -10.63 -0.80
C VAL A 121 2.16 -11.10 -1.33
N LYS A 122 2.18 -12.23 -2.04
CA LYS A 122 1.03 -12.98 -2.51
C LYS A 122 1.31 -14.47 -2.38
N GLU A 123 0.37 -15.23 -1.77
CA GLU A 123 0.49 -16.69 -1.61
C GLU A 123 1.84 -17.14 -1.04
N ASN A 124 2.26 -16.52 0.07
CA ASN A 124 3.53 -16.78 0.77
C ASN A 124 4.80 -16.56 -0.07
N ASN A 125 4.69 -15.90 -1.22
CA ASN A 125 5.81 -15.51 -2.06
C ASN A 125 5.95 -14.00 -2.19
N LEU A 126 7.20 -13.57 -2.32
CA LEU A 126 7.57 -12.18 -2.52
C LEU A 126 7.65 -11.88 -4.03
N TYR A 127 7.01 -10.79 -4.42
CA TYR A 127 6.92 -10.33 -5.81
C TYR A 127 7.41 -8.90 -5.96
N LEU A 128 7.82 -8.58 -7.17
CA LEU A 128 8.24 -7.26 -7.59
C LEU A 128 7.47 -6.83 -8.83
N LYS A 129 6.79 -5.69 -8.76
CA LYS A 129 6.25 -5.00 -9.94
C LYS A 129 7.19 -3.90 -10.36
N ASP A 130 7.66 -3.95 -11.61
CA ASP A 130 8.36 -2.86 -12.29
C ASP A 130 7.31 -1.91 -12.90
N LEU A 131 7.32 -0.64 -12.52
CA LEU A 131 6.33 0.33 -12.95
C LEU A 131 6.61 0.89 -14.34
N GLU A 132 7.88 0.92 -14.77
CA GLU A 132 8.25 1.39 -16.11
C GLU A 132 7.92 0.34 -17.17
N ARG A 133 8.19 -0.94 -16.87
CA ARG A 133 7.91 -2.08 -17.76
C ARG A 133 6.51 -2.66 -17.61
N ASN A 134 5.80 -2.26 -16.57
CA ASN A 134 4.52 -2.82 -16.16
C ASN A 134 4.53 -4.36 -16.06
N SER A 135 5.62 -4.92 -15.57
CA SER A 135 5.82 -6.37 -15.40
C SER A 135 5.85 -6.76 -13.93
N ILE A 136 5.36 -7.96 -13.62
CA ILE A 136 5.43 -8.56 -12.28
C ILE A 136 6.35 -9.78 -12.36
N ASN A 137 7.32 -9.85 -11.45
CA ASN A 137 8.27 -10.93 -11.34
C ASN A 137 8.24 -11.50 -9.92
N ALA A 138 8.22 -12.83 -9.79
CA ALA A 138 8.40 -13.50 -8.52
C ALA A 138 9.87 -13.41 -8.09
N ILE A 139 10.10 -12.99 -6.84
CA ILE A 139 11.43 -13.04 -6.20
C ILE A 139 11.62 -14.41 -5.58
N THR A 140 10.55 -14.97 -5.01
CA THR A 140 10.52 -16.33 -4.45
C THR A 140 9.39 -17.13 -5.09
N THR A 141 9.52 -18.46 -5.15
CA THR A 141 8.56 -19.36 -5.79
C THR A 141 8.28 -20.63 -4.98
N ASP A 142 8.88 -20.74 -3.79
CA ASP A 142 8.81 -21.90 -2.92
C ASP A 142 7.82 -21.72 -1.75
N GLY A 143 7.08 -20.62 -1.74
CA GLY A 143 6.06 -20.33 -0.74
C GLY A 143 4.95 -21.38 -0.76
N GLU A 144 4.68 -22.00 0.38
CA GLU A 144 3.64 -23.00 0.56
C GLU A 144 2.95 -22.78 1.91
N LYS A 145 1.61 -22.89 1.93
CA LYS A 145 0.82 -22.69 3.14
C LYS A 145 1.23 -23.71 4.23
N ASN A 146 1.49 -23.22 5.44
CA ASN A 146 1.92 -23.99 6.61
C ASN A 146 3.23 -24.77 6.39
N LYS A 147 4.14 -24.25 5.55
CA LYS A 147 5.47 -24.82 5.34
C LYS A 147 6.52 -23.75 5.08
N VAL A 148 6.34 -22.93 4.04
CA VAL A 148 7.33 -21.92 3.67
C VAL A 148 6.65 -20.57 3.48
N ILE A 149 7.13 -19.56 4.21
CA ILE A 149 6.61 -18.20 4.15
C ILE A 149 7.76 -17.25 3.80
N ASN A 150 7.62 -16.53 2.69
CA ASN A 150 8.62 -15.55 2.22
C ASN A 150 8.09 -14.12 2.32
N GLY A 151 8.84 -13.23 2.97
CA GLY A 151 8.51 -11.82 3.07
C GLY A 151 7.28 -11.48 3.92
N ASN A 152 6.64 -12.45 4.48
CA ASN A 152 5.60 -12.40 5.50
C ASN A 152 6.08 -13.19 6.71
N ARG A 153 5.35 -13.25 7.81
CA ARG A 153 5.69 -14.01 9.00
C ARG A 153 4.63 -15.07 9.27
N ASP A 154 4.95 -15.98 10.19
CA ASP A 154 4.00 -16.94 10.74
C ASP A 154 3.04 -16.28 11.75
N TRP A 155 2.04 -17.03 12.19
CA TRP A 155 1.03 -16.58 13.14
C TRP A 155 1.64 -16.16 14.50
N VAL A 156 2.64 -16.88 14.99
CA VAL A 156 3.26 -16.64 16.31
C VAL A 156 3.97 -15.28 16.34
N TYR A 157 4.75 -14.97 15.30
CA TYR A 157 5.44 -13.68 15.22
C TYR A 157 4.45 -12.50 15.08
N GLU A 158 3.28 -12.70 14.48
CA GLU A 158 2.25 -11.67 14.45
C GLU A 158 1.63 -11.43 15.82
N GLU A 159 1.17 -12.48 16.49
CA GLU A 159 0.42 -12.36 17.74
C GLU A 159 1.31 -11.91 18.90
N GLU A 160 2.54 -12.44 19.01
CA GLU A 160 3.43 -12.19 20.13
C GLU A 160 4.27 -10.91 19.96
N PHE A 161 4.67 -10.59 18.74
CA PHE A 161 5.64 -9.51 18.49
C PHE A 161 5.07 -8.38 17.63
N SER A 162 3.82 -8.45 17.18
CA SER A 162 3.20 -7.49 16.24
C SER A 162 4.04 -7.29 14.97
N PHE A 163 4.85 -8.29 14.62
CA PHE A 163 5.71 -8.29 13.45
C PHE A 163 4.91 -8.73 12.24
N THR A 164 4.62 -7.82 11.33
CA THR A 164 3.71 -8.10 10.20
C THR A 164 4.44 -8.27 8.88
N ARG A 165 5.22 -7.31 8.45
CA ARG A 165 5.95 -7.33 7.19
C ARG A 165 7.38 -7.84 7.39
N ALA A 166 7.73 -8.91 6.73
CA ALA A 166 9.03 -9.58 6.86
C ALA A 166 9.98 -9.30 5.67
N PHE A 167 9.92 -8.10 5.10
CA PHE A 167 10.88 -7.63 4.11
C PHE A 167 11.10 -6.12 4.20
N GLN A 168 12.24 -5.67 3.68
CA GLN A 168 12.62 -4.25 3.67
C GLN A 168 13.43 -3.90 2.43
N TRP A 169 13.10 -2.77 1.81
CA TRP A 169 13.92 -2.17 0.76
C TRP A 169 15.23 -1.63 1.32
N ALA A 170 16.33 -1.86 0.61
CA ALA A 170 17.55 -1.10 0.82
C ALA A 170 17.39 0.33 0.25
N PRO A 171 18.08 1.33 0.81
CA PRO A 171 18.00 2.71 0.33
C PRO A 171 18.37 2.90 -1.14
N ASP A 172 19.19 2.00 -1.71
CA ASP A 172 19.62 2.01 -3.10
C ASP A 172 18.54 1.55 -4.10
N SER A 173 17.38 1.10 -3.65
CA SER A 173 16.27 0.57 -4.47
C SER A 173 16.65 -0.65 -5.35
N ARG A 174 17.83 -1.24 -5.13
CA ARG A 174 18.33 -2.40 -5.89
C ARG A 174 18.25 -3.69 -5.11
N HIS A 175 18.33 -3.59 -3.78
CA HIS A 175 18.31 -4.74 -2.89
C HIS A 175 17.04 -4.74 -2.04
N LEU A 176 16.60 -5.95 -1.73
CA LEU A 176 15.47 -6.19 -0.85
C LEU A 176 15.86 -7.35 0.07
N ALA A 177 15.90 -7.06 1.38
CA ALA A 177 16.12 -8.09 2.40
C ALA A 177 14.77 -8.66 2.83
N TYR A 178 14.70 -9.96 3.05
CA TYR A 178 13.49 -10.61 3.55
C TYR A 178 13.81 -11.79 4.47
N TYR A 179 12.83 -12.11 5.30
CA TYR A 179 12.86 -13.34 6.11
C TYR A 179 12.13 -14.46 5.36
N ARG A 180 12.68 -15.66 5.47
CA ARG A 180 12.07 -16.90 5.06
C ARG A 180 11.85 -17.75 6.29
N PHE A 181 10.62 -18.19 6.51
CA PHE A 181 10.26 -19.09 7.60
C PHE A 181 9.98 -20.48 7.04
N ASP A 182 10.53 -21.49 7.70
CA ASP A 182 10.20 -22.91 7.53
C ASP A 182 9.40 -23.34 8.76
N GLU A 183 8.15 -23.72 8.58
CA GLU A 183 7.23 -24.20 9.62
C GLU A 183 7.21 -25.73 9.74
#